data_8b57ee985f4281eaefca08715e53d34d
#
_entry.id   8b57ee985f4281eaefca08715e53d34d
#
_cell.length_a   1.000
_cell.length_b   1.000
_cell.length_c   1.000
_cell.angle_alpha   90.00
_cell.angle_beta   90.00
_cell.angle_gamma   90.00
#
_symmetry.space_group_name_H-M   'P 1'
#
loop_
_entity.id
_entity.type
_entity.pdbx_description
1 polymer ?
#
loop_
_entity_poly.entity_id
_entity_poly.type
_entity_poly.pdbx_seq_one_letter_code
_entity_poly.pdbx_strand_id
1 'polypeptide(L)'
;MTKNNLFAMLAIACAAVLCSCNQQKGETITLQVKTQYGILEGLEEDGVKKFLGVPFAQAPVGELRWKAPQPVQAWEGVREAKQFGDDPMQLDVFGDMAFRGSGRSEDCLYLNIWTTAATTADALPVLIYFNGGGLMAGSGSEPRYDGSSIAKEGVIGVTANYREGVFGFFAHPDLTAASDYKGSGNYGFLDQVAAIKWVKENIAAFGGDPNKITIVGESAGSFSVSLLMCSPLSKNLIAGAMLSSGAEVLPYQPSSQADADATGAELLKQAGIASLTDAMALNADPLQKLLPPRGMANVVLDGYFMTESADAVFEKNEQAQVPLLAGWNSLEAHPMQAIQGQAPTLQNYKNALKAQFGDMTDEIFKAYGIETDEDVMNQKGFDLVSDLFTGFPTWKVCDYHAKSGLPVYRYHYMHPRPQQSEKMGDKVAALAGGVREKTAEEKKAQQPTIAPGAVHSADIEYAMGTLDTNEYYDWQDEDYAISKLFLTYYANFCKTGNPNGEGLPQWTAITKENLDAAPVMKIDVESKEVASPEKENAYRTLEKFYRSKK
;
A
#
# COMPACT_ATOMS: atom_id res chain seq x y z
N MET A 1 -28.37 -55.88 -41.42
CA MET A 1 -27.85 -55.26 -40.16
C MET A 1 -29.01 -54.61 -39.45
N THR A 2 -29.44 -55.25 -38.37
CA THR A 2 -30.71 -55.00 -37.73
C THR A 2 -30.68 -53.81 -36.76
N LYS A 3 -31.81 -53.06 -36.67
CA LYS A 3 -31.99 -51.84 -35.87
C LYS A 3 -31.62 -51.94 -34.36
N ASN A 4 -31.33 -53.14 -33.88
CA ASN A 4 -31.00 -53.38 -32.47
C ASN A 4 -29.53 -53.06 -32.09
N ASN A 5 -28.60 -52.88 -33.05
CA ASN A 5 -27.21 -52.55 -32.72
C ASN A 5 -26.97 -51.02 -32.57
N LEU A 6 -27.93 -50.20 -32.99
CA LEU A 6 -27.82 -48.74 -32.89
C LEU A 6 -28.19 -48.22 -31.48
N PHE A 7 -29.13 -48.91 -30.78
CA PHE A 7 -29.56 -48.56 -29.44
C PHE A 7 -28.52 -48.96 -28.35
N ALA A 8 -27.75 -50.00 -28.58
CA ALA A 8 -26.72 -50.44 -27.64
C ALA A 8 -25.48 -49.52 -27.65
N MET A 9 -25.14 -48.88 -28.81
CA MET A 9 -24.04 -47.90 -28.89
C MET A 9 -24.43 -46.52 -28.33
N LEU A 10 -25.70 -46.12 -28.37
CA LEU A 10 -26.14 -44.85 -27.76
C LEU A 10 -26.22 -44.94 -26.23
N ALA A 11 -26.52 -46.09 -25.66
CA ALA A 11 -26.60 -46.30 -24.21
C ALA A 11 -25.19 -46.30 -23.55
N ILE A 12 -24.15 -46.76 -24.28
CA ILE A 12 -22.77 -46.76 -23.78
C ILE A 12 -22.14 -45.35 -23.87
N ALA A 13 -22.53 -44.52 -24.86
CA ALA A 13 -22.08 -43.14 -24.99
C ALA A 13 -22.67 -42.22 -23.91
N CYS A 14 -23.92 -42.45 -23.47
CA CYS A 14 -24.55 -41.67 -22.38
C CYS A 14 -24.05 -42.08 -20.97
N ALA A 15 -23.55 -43.29 -20.77
CA ALA A 15 -22.97 -43.73 -19.49
C ALA A 15 -21.53 -43.21 -19.27
N ALA A 16 -20.83 -42.83 -20.34
CA ALA A 16 -19.46 -42.29 -20.25
C ALA A 16 -19.41 -40.77 -20.00
N VAL A 17 -20.53 -40.05 -20.10
CA VAL A 17 -20.60 -38.58 -19.84
C VAL A 17 -21.07 -38.27 -18.40
N LEU A 18 -21.51 -39.25 -17.63
CA LEU A 18 -21.94 -39.07 -16.24
C LEU A 18 -20.84 -39.35 -15.17
N CYS A 19 -19.61 -39.61 -15.57
CA CYS A 19 -18.51 -39.90 -14.66
C CYS A 19 -17.32 -38.95 -14.84
N SER A 20 -17.47 -37.68 -14.47
CA SER A 20 -16.34 -36.91 -14.02
C SER A 20 -16.77 -35.53 -13.46
N CYS A 21 -17.69 -35.50 -12.51
CA CYS A 21 -17.72 -34.49 -11.48
C CYS A 21 -17.18 -35.11 -10.19
N ASN A 22 -15.95 -35.59 -10.21
CA ASN A 22 -15.16 -35.70 -9.00
C ASN A 22 -14.69 -34.28 -8.71
N GLN A 23 -15.50 -33.48 -8.02
CA GLN A 23 -14.96 -32.35 -7.27
C GLN A 23 -13.89 -32.96 -6.34
N GLN A 24 -12.62 -32.67 -6.59
CA GLN A 24 -11.58 -32.96 -5.62
C GLN A 24 -12.03 -32.29 -4.32
N LYS A 25 -12.45 -33.10 -3.35
CA LYS A 25 -12.71 -32.65 -1.99
C LYS A 25 -11.36 -32.18 -1.48
N GLY A 26 -11.17 -30.86 -1.33
CA GLY A 26 -9.95 -30.30 -0.76
C GLY A 26 -9.71 -30.85 0.66
N GLU A 27 -8.49 -30.76 1.12
CA GLU A 27 -8.16 -31.08 2.52
C GLU A 27 -8.78 -30.02 3.44
N THR A 28 -9.32 -30.46 4.58
CA THR A 28 -9.85 -29.55 5.61
C THR A 28 -8.73 -28.72 6.19
N ILE A 29 -8.92 -27.40 6.24
CA ILE A 29 -7.97 -26.48 6.86
C ILE A 29 -8.18 -26.51 8.37
N THR A 30 -7.17 -27.00 9.09
CA THR A 30 -7.10 -27.01 10.55
C THR A 30 -6.24 -25.84 11.04
N LEU A 31 -6.03 -25.75 12.35
CA LEU A 31 -5.09 -24.79 12.93
C LEU A 31 -3.61 -25.17 12.69
N GLN A 32 -3.34 -26.40 12.23
CA GLN A 32 -2.02 -26.81 11.76
C GLN A 32 -2.03 -26.92 10.26
N VAL A 33 -1.19 -26.10 9.60
CA VAL A 33 -1.05 -26.03 8.15
C VAL A 33 0.38 -26.36 7.75
N LYS A 34 0.53 -27.27 6.79
CA LYS A 34 1.83 -27.66 6.26
C LYS A 34 2.20 -26.75 5.07
N THR A 35 3.28 -26.00 5.22
CA THR A 35 3.92 -25.21 4.16
C THR A 35 5.07 -25.96 3.53
N GLN A 36 5.75 -25.39 2.53
CA GLN A 36 6.98 -25.93 1.97
C GLN A 36 8.13 -25.99 3.01
N TYR A 37 8.07 -25.19 4.06
CA TYR A 37 9.15 -25.01 5.02
C TYR A 37 8.93 -25.75 6.34
N GLY A 38 7.72 -26.19 6.63
CA GLY A 38 7.36 -26.90 7.86
C GLY A 38 5.89 -26.72 8.23
N ILE A 39 5.50 -27.18 9.42
CA ILE A 39 4.14 -27.05 9.91
C ILE A 39 4.02 -25.78 10.76
N LEU A 40 2.99 -24.97 10.49
CA LEU A 40 2.59 -23.81 11.28
C LEU A 40 1.36 -24.14 12.10
N GLU A 41 1.30 -23.68 13.35
CA GLU A 41 0.11 -23.76 14.19
C GLU A 41 -0.42 -22.37 14.50
N GLY A 42 -1.59 -22.04 13.95
CA GLY A 42 -2.31 -20.79 14.19
C GLY A 42 -3.29 -20.86 15.35
N LEU A 43 -4.16 -19.86 15.41
CA LEU A 43 -5.28 -19.78 16.34
C LEU A 43 -6.57 -19.47 15.57
N GLU A 44 -7.73 -19.61 16.22
CA GLU A 44 -9.04 -19.23 15.67
C GLU A 44 -9.72 -18.26 16.63
N GLU A 45 -10.23 -17.18 16.08
CA GLU A 45 -10.99 -16.17 16.81
C GLU A 45 -12.12 -15.66 15.93
N ASP A 46 -13.34 -15.62 16.45
CA ASP A 46 -14.55 -15.17 15.76
C ASP A 46 -14.79 -15.83 14.38
N GLY A 47 -14.44 -17.11 14.23
CA GLY A 47 -14.57 -17.88 13.00
C GLY A 47 -13.50 -17.58 11.95
N VAL A 48 -12.47 -16.82 12.30
CA VAL A 48 -11.31 -16.54 11.45
C VAL A 48 -10.09 -17.28 11.97
N LYS A 49 -9.48 -18.09 11.13
CA LYS A 49 -8.18 -18.72 11.42
C LYS A 49 -7.08 -17.70 11.15
N LYS A 50 -6.20 -17.52 12.13
CA LYS A 50 -5.11 -16.54 12.10
C LYS A 50 -3.78 -17.28 12.22
N PHE A 51 -2.83 -16.94 11.34
CA PHE A 51 -1.45 -17.39 11.41
C PHE A 51 -0.58 -16.15 11.45
N LEU A 52 -0.05 -15.83 12.62
CA LEU A 52 0.65 -14.58 12.91
C LEU A 52 2.15 -14.84 13.11
N GLY A 53 3.01 -13.94 12.61
CA GLY A 53 4.47 -14.08 12.73
C GLY A 53 5.04 -15.23 11.89
N VAL A 54 4.49 -15.44 10.69
CA VAL A 54 4.96 -16.45 9.75
C VAL A 54 6.22 -15.95 9.02
N PRO A 55 7.39 -16.59 9.13
CA PRO A 55 8.58 -16.16 8.44
C PRO A 55 8.47 -16.41 6.94
N PHE A 56 8.76 -15.39 6.12
CA PHE A 56 8.79 -15.53 4.66
C PHE A 56 10.20 -15.40 4.06
N ALA A 57 11.18 -15.01 4.87
CA ALA A 57 12.60 -14.98 4.51
C ALA A 57 13.45 -15.27 5.76
N GLN A 58 14.75 -15.51 5.57
CA GLN A 58 15.70 -15.57 6.69
C GLN A 58 15.83 -14.21 7.34
N ALA A 59 16.10 -14.19 8.67
CA ALA A 59 16.38 -12.97 9.40
C ALA A 59 17.54 -12.20 8.76
N PRO A 60 17.36 -10.92 8.36
CA PRO A 60 18.39 -10.13 7.70
C PRO A 60 19.38 -9.52 8.70
N VAL A 61 19.96 -10.35 9.52
CA VAL A 61 20.86 -9.99 10.64
C VAL A 61 22.33 -10.31 10.31
N GLY A 62 23.26 -9.63 10.97
CA GLY A 62 24.69 -9.87 10.84
C GLY A 62 25.15 -9.75 9.36
N GLU A 63 25.71 -10.81 8.81
CA GLU A 63 26.17 -10.82 7.40
C GLU A 63 25.05 -10.70 6.37
N LEU A 64 23.79 -10.89 6.75
CA LEU A 64 22.61 -10.71 5.88
C LEU A 64 22.04 -9.29 5.93
N ARG A 65 22.51 -8.42 6.84
CA ARG A 65 22.18 -7.00 6.82
C ARG A 65 22.59 -6.42 5.46
N TRP A 66 21.69 -5.63 4.85
CA TRP A 66 21.89 -5.03 3.52
C TRP A 66 22.19 -6.05 2.40
N LYS A 67 21.59 -7.24 2.50
CA LYS A 67 21.53 -8.21 1.39
C LYS A 67 20.09 -8.41 0.95
N ALA A 68 19.90 -8.88 -0.29
CA ALA A 68 18.60 -9.36 -0.74
C ALA A 68 18.07 -10.46 0.19
N PRO A 69 16.74 -10.51 0.44
CA PRO A 69 16.15 -11.51 1.34
C PRO A 69 16.49 -12.93 0.85
N GLN A 70 16.88 -13.79 1.79
CA GLN A 70 17.23 -15.17 1.53
C GLN A 70 16.02 -16.08 1.81
N PRO A 71 15.84 -17.19 1.07
CA PRO A 71 14.74 -18.13 1.31
C PRO A 71 14.71 -18.61 2.76
N VAL A 72 13.51 -18.84 3.29
CA VAL A 72 13.30 -19.41 4.62
C VAL A 72 14.03 -20.75 4.75
N GLN A 73 14.66 -20.99 5.90
CA GLN A 73 15.17 -22.33 6.23
C GLN A 73 14.02 -23.21 6.73
N ALA A 74 13.90 -24.41 6.16
CA ALA A 74 12.92 -25.38 6.61
C ALA A 74 13.17 -25.78 8.08
N TRP A 75 12.08 -26.04 8.81
CA TRP A 75 12.13 -26.47 10.20
C TRP A 75 11.43 -27.81 10.40
N GLU A 76 11.86 -28.55 11.42
CA GLU A 76 11.22 -29.76 11.87
C GLU A 76 10.17 -29.47 12.97
N GLY A 77 9.13 -30.32 13.05
CA GLY A 77 8.06 -30.17 14.03
C GLY A 77 7.07 -29.07 13.69
N VAL A 78 6.40 -28.56 14.73
CA VAL A 78 5.36 -27.54 14.63
C VAL A 78 5.90 -26.22 15.15
N ARG A 79 5.80 -25.16 14.34
CA ARG A 79 6.12 -23.77 14.72
C ARG A 79 4.84 -23.05 15.08
N GLU A 80 4.78 -22.46 16.25
CA GLU A 80 3.67 -21.59 16.64
C GLU A 80 3.64 -20.33 15.79
N ALA A 81 2.44 -20.01 15.27
CA ALA A 81 2.12 -18.80 14.50
C ALA A 81 0.89 -18.12 15.11
N LYS A 82 0.96 -17.85 16.43
CA LYS A 82 -0.16 -17.34 17.26
C LYS A 82 0.05 -15.90 17.71
N GLN A 83 1.22 -15.33 17.47
CA GLN A 83 1.60 -13.97 17.84
C GLN A 83 2.30 -13.30 16.67
N PHE A 84 2.16 -11.99 16.56
CA PHE A 84 2.91 -11.21 15.59
C PHE A 84 4.41 -11.39 15.82
N GLY A 85 5.19 -11.44 14.73
CA GLY A 85 6.64 -11.33 14.80
C GLY A 85 7.08 -9.94 15.24
N ASP A 86 8.39 -9.76 15.43
CA ASP A 86 8.95 -8.46 15.75
C ASP A 86 8.70 -7.46 14.60
N ASP A 87 8.51 -6.20 14.98
CA ASP A 87 8.35 -5.11 14.02
C ASP A 87 9.71 -4.73 13.42
N PRO A 88 9.77 -4.19 12.20
CA PRO A 88 11.00 -3.69 11.61
C PRO A 88 11.70 -2.66 12.50
N MET A 89 13.05 -2.67 12.50
CA MET A 89 13.84 -1.61 13.13
C MET A 89 13.48 -0.26 12.52
N GLN A 90 13.06 0.67 13.35
CA GLN A 90 12.57 2.00 12.97
C GLN A 90 12.65 3.00 14.13
N LEU A 91 12.72 4.29 13.79
CA LEU A 91 12.56 5.38 14.76
C LEU A 91 11.08 5.77 14.87
N ASP A 92 10.68 6.41 15.97
CA ASP A 92 9.32 6.96 16.14
C ASP A 92 9.16 8.28 15.37
N VAL A 93 9.30 8.21 14.03
CA VAL A 93 9.32 9.42 13.18
C VAL A 93 7.98 10.15 13.11
N PHE A 94 6.87 9.44 13.31
CA PHE A 94 5.51 9.99 13.29
C PHE A 94 4.92 10.10 14.70
N GLY A 95 5.29 9.21 15.62
CA GLY A 95 4.87 9.20 17.02
C GLY A 95 3.41 8.77 17.25
N ASP A 96 2.73 8.28 16.22
CA ASP A 96 1.29 7.94 16.22
C ASP A 96 0.99 6.52 15.75
N MET A 97 1.98 5.75 15.36
CA MET A 97 1.83 4.34 14.97
C MET A 97 1.78 3.43 16.21
N ALA A 98 0.89 2.46 16.19
CA ALA A 98 0.73 1.46 17.24
C ALA A 98 0.91 0.06 16.67
N PHE A 99 1.78 -0.74 17.28
CA PHE A 99 2.11 -2.08 16.81
C PHE A 99 1.78 -3.16 17.84
N ARG A 100 1.47 -4.36 17.36
CA ARG A 100 1.17 -5.55 18.17
C ARG A 100 2.33 -6.55 18.21
N GLY A 101 3.46 -6.23 17.56
CA GLY A 101 4.69 -7.01 17.64
C GLY A 101 5.31 -6.99 19.05
N SER A 102 6.23 -7.92 19.33
CA SER A 102 6.86 -8.04 20.65
C SER A 102 7.97 -7.02 20.89
N GLY A 103 8.40 -6.31 19.86
CA GLY A 103 9.44 -5.29 19.87
C GLY A 103 9.94 -4.99 18.46
N ARG A 104 11.01 -4.20 18.37
CA ARG A 104 11.67 -3.88 17.09
C ARG A 104 12.95 -4.68 16.93
N SER A 105 13.13 -5.31 15.78
CA SER A 105 14.27 -6.16 15.47
C SER A 105 14.66 -6.06 14.01
N GLU A 106 15.92 -6.36 13.69
CA GLU A 106 16.31 -6.65 12.31
C GLU A 106 15.74 -8.00 11.83
N ASP A 107 15.47 -8.96 12.76
CA ASP A 107 14.69 -10.17 12.49
C ASP A 107 13.19 -9.81 12.42
N CYS A 108 12.76 -9.29 11.29
CA CYS A 108 11.43 -8.70 11.10
C CYS A 108 10.68 -9.23 9.87
N LEU A 109 11.26 -10.13 9.08
CA LEU A 109 10.66 -10.57 7.82
C LEU A 109 9.58 -11.63 8.04
N TYR A 110 8.48 -11.16 8.64
CA TYR A 110 7.29 -11.93 8.98
C TYR A 110 6.06 -11.42 8.23
N LEU A 111 5.17 -12.34 7.90
CA LEU A 111 3.82 -12.03 7.40
C LEU A 111 2.76 -12.63 8.33
N ASN A 112 1.52 -12.15 8.18
CA ASN A 112 0.36 -12.60 8.93
C ASN A 112 -0.74 -12.98 7.96
N ILE A 113 -1.53 -14.03 8.26
CA ILE A 113 -2.57 -14.57 7.38
C ILE A 113 -3.88 -14.71 8.17
N TRP A 114 -4.97 -14.24 7.59
CA TRP A 114 -6.34 -14.41 8.09
C TRP A 114 -7.18 -15.12 7.04
N THR A 115 -7.81 -16.25 7.40
CA THR A 115 -8.63 -17.03 6.46
C THR A 115 -9.89 -17.59 7.12
N THR A 116 -11.00 -17.58 6.38
CA THR A 116 -12.23 -18.29 6.73
C THR A 116 -12.42 -19.57 5.90
N ALA A 117 -11.45 -19.92 5.06
CA ALA A 117 -11.54 -21.11 4.23
C ALA A 117 -11.73 -22.38 5.07
N ALA A 118 -12.64 -23.24 4.64
CA ALA A 118 -12.91 -24.53 5.27
C ALA A 118 -11.99 -25.62 4.70
N THR A 119 -11.68 -25.53 3.41
CA THR A 119 -10.88 -26.51 2.68
C THR A 119 -9.89 -25.85 1.71
N THR A 120 -8.89 -26.59 1.30
CA THR A 120 -7.93 -26.13 0.26
C THR A 120 -8.59 -25.97 -1.12
N ALA A 121 -9.79 -26.53 -1.33
CA ALA A 121 -10.55 -26.39 -2.58
C ALA A 121 -11.37 -25.09 -2.66
N ASP A 122 -11.49 -24.33 -1.57
CA ASP A 122 -12.24 -23.07 -1.55
C ASP A 122 -11.59 -22.02 -2.45
N ALA A 123 -10.25 -22.06 -2.60
CA ALA A 123 -9.46 -21.27 -3.53
C ALA A 123 -9.85 -19.77 -3.47
N LEU A 124 -9.90 -19.21 -2.24
CA LEU A 124 -10.27 -17.82 -2.00
C LEU A 124 -9.25 -16.84 -2.61
N PRO A 125 -9.68 -15.69 -3.11
CA PRO A 125 -8.74 -14.63 -3.51
C PRO A 125 -7.94 -14.13 -2.31
N VAL A 126 -6.80 -13.52 -2.58
CA VAL A 126 -5.82 -13.10 -1.56
C VAL A 126 -5.55 -11.61 -1.70
N LEU A 127 -5.58 -10.89 -0.58
CA LEU A 127 -5.18 -9.49 -0.47
C LEU A 127 -3.89 -9.41 0.34
N ILE A 128 -2.80 -8.90 -0.25
CA ILE A 128 -1.56 -8.62 0.48
C ILE A 128 -1.46 -7.12 0.72
N TYR A 129 -1.46 -6.71 1.99
CA TYR A 129 -1.31 -5.32 2.41
C TYR A 129 0.14 -4.99 2.76
N PHE A 130 0.68 -3.93 2.14
CA PHE A 130 1.97 -3.33 2.48
C PHE A 130 1.73 -1.98 3.18
N ASN A 131 2.28 -1.83 4.38
CA ASN A 131 2.10 -0.62 5.18
C ASN A 131 2.74 0.61 4.54
N GLY A 132 2.17 1.79 4.85
CA GLY A 132 2.79 3.09 4.63
C GLY A 132 3.82 3.43 5.69
N GLY A 133 4.11 4.74 5.82
CA GLY A 133 5.08 5.25 6.79
C GLY A 133 6.37 5.78 6.16
N GLY A 134 6.30 6.21 4.90
CA GLY A 134 7.38 6.93 4.21
C GLY A 134 8.64 6.09 3.97
N LEU A 135 8.54 4.77 3.95
CA LEU A 135 9.67 3.83 3.92
C LEU A 135 10.63 4.00 5.12
N MET A 136 10.14 4.62 6.20
CA MET A 136 10.92 4.95 7.40
C MET A 136 10.41 4.23 8.64
N ALA A 137 9.13 3.87 8.65
CA ALA A 137 8.46 3.22 9.78
C ALA A 137 7.19 2.52 9.29
N GLY A 138 6.74 1.52 10.02
CA GLY A 138 5.53 0.76 9.79
C GLY A 138 5.68 -0.70 10.18
N SER A 139 4.57 -1.41 10.28
CA SER A 139 4.53 -2.86 10.53
C SER A 139 3.19 -3.43 10.09
N GLY A 140 3.22 -4.64 9.55
CA GLY A 140 2.01 -5.42 9.28
C GLY A 140 1.25 -5.87 10.54
N SER A 141 1.79 -5.57 11.74
CA SER A 141 1.15 -5.83 13.03
C SER A 141 0.17 -4.73 13.47
N GLU A 142 0.12 -3.59 12.77
CA GLU A 142 -0.73 -2.46 13.16
C GLU A 142 -2.22 -2.86 13.15
N PRO A 143 -3.02 -2.49 14.19
CA PRO A 143 -4.43 -2.89 14.29
C PRO A 143 -5.28 -2.49 13.09
N ARG A 144 -4.99 -1.35 12.46
CA ARG A 144 -5.72 -0.84 11.28
C ARG A 144 -5.65 -1.77 10.06
N TYR A 145 -4.61 -2.62 9.99
CA TYR A 145 -4.39 -3.56 8.89
C TYR A 145 -4.90 -4.98 9.20
N ASP A 146 -5.61 -5.18 10.33
CA ASP A 146 -6.12 -6.51 10.72
C ASP A 146 -6.97 -7.12 9.62
N GLY A 147 -6.61 -8.32 9.19
CA GLY A 147 -7.24 -9.01 8.07
C GLY A 147 -8.55 -9.74 8.41
N SER A 148 -9.05 -9.64 9.65
CA SER A 148 -10.24 -10.43 10.07
C SER A 148 -11.51 -10.01 9.32
N SER A 149 -11.70 -8.70 9.08
CA SER A 149 -12.90 -8.20 8.39
C SER A 149 -12.90 -8.58 6.91
N ILE A 150 -11.77 -8.44 6.21
CA ILE A 150 -11.68 -8.85 4.80
C ILE A 150 -11.78 -10.37 4.65
N ALA A 151 -11.30 -11.15 5.64
CA ALA A 151 -11.46 -12.60 5.65
C ALA A 151 -12.93 -13.02 5.75
N LYS A 152 -13.74 -12.34 6.56
CA LYS A 152 -15.19 -12.54 6.65
C LYS A 152 -15.93 -12.21 5.35
N GLU A 153 -15.35 -11.39 4.50
CA GLU A 153 -15.83 -11.13 3.12
C GLU A 153 -15.41 -12.22 2.12
N GLY A 154 -14.73 -13.28 2.54
CA GLY A 154 -14.30 -14.39 1.68
C GLY A 154 -13.05 -14.07 0.85
N VAL A 155 -12.15 -13.26 1.38
CA VAL A 155 -10.84 -12.95 0.83
C VAL A 155 -9.79 -13.26 1.89
N ILE A 156 -8.73 -13.98 1.58
CA ILE A 156 -7.64 -14.18 2.53
C ILE A 156 -6.90 -12.85 2.71
N GLY A 157 -6.88 -12.33 3.94
CA GLY A 157 -6.07 -11.18 4.30
C GLY A 157 -4.63 -11.59 4.61
N VAL A 158 -3.66 -10.85 4.10
CA VAL A 158 -2.25 -11.00 4.40
C VAL A 158 -1.65 -9.63 4.66
N THR A 159 -0.86 -9.46 5.73
CA THR A 159 0.04 -8.32 5.90
C THR A 159 1.47 -8.82 5.91
N ALA A 160 2.41 -8.04 5.39
CA ALA A 160 3.81 -8.42 5.36
C ALA A 160 4.71 -7.27 5.78
N ASN A 161 5.61 -7.53 6.72
CA ASN A 161 6.67 -6.61 7.06
C ASN A 161 7.69 -6.51 5.92
N TYR A 162 8.37 -5.38 5.83
CA TYR A 162 9.57 -5.19 5.03
C TYR A 162 10.55 -4.31 5.81
N ARG A 163 11.84 -4.38 5.49
CA ARG A 163 12.84 -3.55 6.15
C ARG A 163 12.62 -2.07 5.87
N GLU A 164 12.70 -1.27 6.92
CA GLU A 164 12.44 0.15 6.90
C GLU A 164 13.73 0.97 7.05
N GLY A 165 13.68 2.25 6.65
CA GLY A 165 14.75 3.21 6.85
C GLY A 165 16.12 2.72 6.36
N VAL A 166 17.16 2.90 7.18
CA VAL A 166 18.53 2.50 6.83
C VAL A 166 18.68 1.01 6.53
N PHE A 167 17.86 0.16 7.15
CA PHE A 167 17.94 -1.29 6.95
C PHE A 167 17.35 -1.73 5.61
N GLY A 168 16.36 -0.99 5.10
CA GLY A 168 15.66 -1.29 3.86
C GLY A 168 16.19 -0.54 2.63
N PHE A 169 16.77 0.66 2.81
CA PHE A 169 16.96 1.61 1.70
C PHE A 169 18.35 2.25 1.65
N PHE A 170 19.34 1.71 2.35
CA PHE A 170 20.71 2.18 2.34
C PHE A 170 21.49 1.61 1.14
N ALA A 171 22.02 2.50 0.29
CA ALA A 171 22.94 2.15 -0.80
C ALA A 171 24.38 2.53 -0.43
N HIS A 172 25.36 1.80 -0.93
CA HIS A 172 26.78 2.11 -0.75
C HIS A 172 27.62 1.42 -1.82
N PRO A 173 28.74 2.02 -2.32
CA PRO A 173 29.56 1.43 -3.37
C PRO A 173 30.04 0.01 -3.07
N ASP A 174 30.45 -0.25 -1.82
CA ASP A 174 30.92 -1.59 -1.42
C ASP A 174 29.78 -2.61 -1.37
N LEU A 175 28.54 -2.21 -0.98
CA LEU A 175 27.36 -3.06 -1.04
C LEU A 175 27.01 -3.40 -2.49
N THR A 176 27.00 -2.39 -3.37
CA THR A 176 26.77 -2.56 -4.80
C THR A 176 27.79 -3.49 -5.43
N ALA A 177 29.08 -3.29 -5.13
CA ALA A 177 30.16 -4.15 -5.65
C ALA A 177 30.05 -5.60 -5.16
N ALA A 178 29.61 -5.81 -3.90
CA ALA A 178 29.52 -7.13 -3.28
C ALA A 178 28.26 -7.90 -3.69
N SER A 179 27.20 -7.23 -4.12
CA SER A 179 25.95 -7.91 -4.50
C SER A 179 26.08 -8.64 -5.85
N ASP A 180 25.38 -9.79 -6.00
CA ASP A 180 25.39 -10.60 -7.21
C ASP A 180 24.78 -9.87 -8.42
N TYR A 181 23.81 -8.97 -8.16
CA TYR A 181 23.12 -8.17 -9.19
C TYR A 181 23.70 -6.77 -9.37
N LYS A 182 24.83 -6.44 -8.69
CA LYS A 182 25.53 -5.14 -8.79
C LYS A 182 24.65 -3.93 -8.47
N GLY A 183 23.76 -4.09 -7.47
CA GLY A 183 22.86 -3.05 -6.97
C GLY A 183 22.75 -3.09 -5.45
N SER A 184 22.31 -1.96 -4.86
CA SER A 184 22.01 -1.80 -3.44
C SER A 184 20.95 -0.72 -3.24
N GLY A 185 20.32 -0.65 -2.05
CA GLY A 185 19.37 0.40 -1.70
C GLY A 185 17.89 0.03 -1.81
N ASN A 186 17.52 -1.09 -2.43
CA ASN A 186 16.12 -1.51 -2.64
C ASN A 186 15.70 -2.72 -1.78
N TYR A 187 16.37 -2.97 -0.66
CA TYR A 187 16.17 -4.20 0.12
C TYR A 187 14.74 -4.35 0.65
N GLY A 188 14.11 -3.25 1.10
CA GLY A 188 12.71 -3.27 1.55
C GLY A 188 11.74 -3.67 0.43
N PHE A 189 11.96 -3.21 -0.80
CA PHE A 189 11.15 -3.64 -1.95
C PHE A 189 11.43 -5.11 -2.33
N LEU A 190 12.66 -5.57 -2.21
CA LEU A 190 12.99 -6.98 -2.41
C LEU A 190 12.33 -7.87 -1.35
N ASP A 191 12.17 -7.38 -0.11
CA ASP A 191 11.42 -8.07 0.95
C ASP A 191 9.94 -8.23 0.56
N GLN A 192 9.32 -7.17 0.01
CA GLN A 192 7.95 -7.22 -0.50
C GLN A 192 7.80 -8.22 -1.66
N VAL A 193 8.77 -8.28 -2.58
CA VAL A 193 8.82 -9.30 -3.63
C VAL A 193 8.91 -10.71 -3.04
N ALA A 194 9.74 -10.91 -2.00
CA ALA A 194 9.89 -12.20 -1.33
C ALA A 194 8.59 -12.62 -0.63
N ALA A 195 7.88 -11.68 0.00
CA ALA A 195 6.57 -11.93 0.61
C ALA A 195 5.52 -12.38 -0.44
N ILE A 196 5.45 -11.70 -1.59
CA ILE A 196 4.54 -12.08 -2.70
C ILE A 196 4.89 -13.51 -3.20
N LYS A 197 6.16 -13.82 -3.38
CA LYS A 197 6.61 -15.15 -3.79
C LYS A 197 6.23 -16.22 -2.77
N TRP A 198 6.49 -15.97 -1.49
CA TRP A 198 6.12 -16.87 -0.42
C TRP A 198 4.61 -17.16 -0.40
N VAL A 199 3.79 -16.11 -0.52
CA VAL A 199 2.32 -16.25 -0.60
C VAL A 199 1.93 -17.08 -1.81
N LYS A 200 2.48 -16.79 -2.99
CA LYS A 200 2.19 -17.55 -4.22
C LYS A 200 2.52 -19.04 -4.09
N GLU A 201 3.57 -19.38 -3.36
CA GLU A 201 4.04 -20.76 -3.17
C GLU A 201 3.26 -21.53 -2.10
N ASN A 202 2.71 -20.83 -1.08
CA ASN A 202 2.19 -21.51 0.10
C ASN A 202 0.69 -21.27 0.36
N ILE A 203 0.07 -20.24 -0.21
CA ILE A 203 -1.27 -19.80 0.19
C ILE A 203 -2.38 -20.84 -0.10
N ALA A 204 -2.17 -21.73 -1.03
CA ALA A 204 -3.09 -22.83 -1.33
C ALA A 204 -3.32 -23.74 -0.10
N ALA A 205 -2.30 -23.91 0.75
CA ALA A 205 -2.41 -24.66 2.00
C ALA A 205 -3.35 -23.99 3.03
N PHE A 206 -3.59 -22.69 2.89
CA PHE A 206 -4.50 -21.88 3.71
C PHE A 206 -5.86 -21.66 3.02
N GLY A 207 -6.12 -22.34 1.91
CA GLY A 207 -7.36 -22.25 1.13
C GLY A 207 -7.41 -21.08 0.14
N GLY A 208 -6.27 -20.46 -0.18
CA GLY A 208 -6.17 -19.38 -1.14
C GLY A 208 -5.84 -19.83 -2.56
N ASP A 209 -6.22 -18.99 -3.54
CA ASP A 209 -5.83 -19.16 -4.94
C ASP A 209 -4.53 -18.40 -5.22
N PRO A 210 -3.40 -19.08 -5.48
CA PRO A 210 -2.14 -18.42 -5.79
C PRO A 210 -2.17 -17.59 -7.08
N ASN A 211 -3.21 -17.73 -7.90
CA ASN A 211 -3.38 -16.96 -9.13
C ASN A 211 -4.33 -15.75 -8.98
N LYS A 212 -4.88 -15.53 -7.77
CA LYS A 212 -5.74 -14.40 -7.44
C LYS A 212 -5.17 -13.54 -6.32
N ILE A 213 -3.93 -13.14 -6.45
CA ILE A 213 -3.24 -12.28 -5.48
C ILE A 213 -3.42 -10.82 -5.91
N THR A 214 -4.10 -10.03 -5.10
CA THR A 214 -4.17 -8.58 -5.21
C THR A 214 -3.23 -7.96 -4.18
N ILE A 215 -2.41 -7.01 -4.58
CA ILE A 215 -1.56 -6.23 -3.66
C ILE A 215 -2.19 -4.87 -3.40
N VAL A 216 -2.11 -4.40 -2.17
CA VAL A 216 -2.62 -3.09 -1.76
C VAL A 216 -1.63 -2.41 -0.84
N GLY A 217 -1.63 -1.08 -0.85
CA GLY A 217 -0.87 -0.28 0.10
C GLY A 217 -1.42 1.14 0.17
N GLU A 218 -1.13 1.81 1.27
CA GLU A 218 -1.45 3.21 1.47
C GLU A 218 -0.14 4.00 1.62
N SER A 219 -0.11 5.28 1.15
CA SER A 219 1.07 6.16 1.24
C SER A 219 2.32 5.47 0.65
N ALA A 220 3.41 5.33 1.41
CA ALA A 220 4.62 4.61 0.97
C ALA A 220 4.33 3.17 0.53
N GLY A 221 3.33 2.50 1.12
CA GLY A 221 2.85 1.20 0.65
C GLY A 221 2.22 1.27 -0.74
N SER A 222 1.49 2.35 -1.04
CA SER A 222 0.95 2.61 -2.39
C SER A 222 2.06 2.90 -3.41
N PHE A 223 3.07 3.70 -3.03
CA PHE A 223 4.28 3.88 -3.83
C PHE A 223 4.95 2.54 -4.12
N SER A 224 5.09 1.68 -3.09
CA SER A 224 5.61 0.32 -3.26
C SER A 224 4.80 -0.51 -4.25
N VAL A 225 3.45 -0.48 -4.15
CA VAL A 225 2.57 -1.21 -5.07
C VAL A 225 2.80 -0.78 -6.52
N SER A 226 2.92 0.52 -6.80
CA SER A 226 3.21 1.02 -8.15
C SER A 226 4.55 0.54 -8.70
N LEU A 227 5.58 0.44 -7.84
CA LEU A 227 6.89 -0.13 -8.20
C LEU A 227 6.81 -1.64 -8.43
N LEU A 228 6.09 -2.36 -7.57
CA LEU A 228 5.87 -3.80 -7.72
C LEU A 228 5.10 -4.15 -9.00
N MET A 229 4.21 -3.27 -9.47
CA MET A 229 3.58 -3.38 -10.79
C MET A 229 4.58 -3.22 -11.94
N CYS A 230 5.68 -2.49 -11.74
CA CYS A 230 6.69 -2.21 -12.75
C CYS A 230 7.87 -3.20 -12.72
N SER A 231 8.19 -3.72 -11.55
CA SER A 231 9.37 -4.59 -11.36
C SER A 231 9.26 -5.91 -12.14
N PRO A 232 10.31 -6.33 -12.89
CA PRO A 232 10.34 -7.64 -13.53
C PRO A 232 10.27 -8.81 -12.55
N LEU A 233 10.56 -8.56 -11.25
CA LEU A 233 10.56 -9.59 -10.21
C LEU A 233 9.15 -9.90 -9.66
N SER A 234 8.18 -9.01 -9.83
CA SER A 234 6.84 -9.10 -9.20
C SER A 234 5.66 -8.93 -10.17
N LYS A 235 5.80 -8.18 -11.26
CA LYS A 235 4.67 -7.81 -12.15
C LYS A 235 3.86 -8.98 -12.70
N ASN A 236 4.44 -10.16 -12.81
CA ASN A 236 3.77 -11.37 -13.29
C ASN A 236 3.27 -12.29 -12.15
N LEU A 237 3.41 -11.88 -10.89
CA LEU A 237 2.99 -12.66 -9.73
C LEU A 237 1.62 -12.26 -9.19
N ILE A 238 1.08 -11.13 -9.62
CA ILE A 238 -0.14 -10.50 -9.11
C ILE A 238 -1.29 -10.59 -10.13
N ALA A 239 -2.51 -10.52 -9.64
CA ALA A 239 -3.75 -10.56 -10.43
C ALA A 239 -4.56 -9.25 -10.31
N GLY A 240 -4.20 -8.34 -9.39
CA GLY A 240 -4.80 -7.04 -9.19
C GLY A 240 -3.89 -6.14 -8.38
N ALA A 241 -4.10 -4.83 -8.47
CA ALA A 241 -3.39 -3.84 -7.66
C ALA A 241 -4.35 -2.77 -7.15
N MET A 242 -4.13 -2.33 -5.89
CA MET A 242 -4.86 -1.23 -5.27
C MET A 242 -3.87 -0.21 -4.71
N LEU A 243 -4.06 1.05 -5.05
CA LEU A 243 -3.22 2.16 -4.63
C LEU A 243 -4.05 3.17 -3.85
N SER A 244 -3.70 3.41 -2.58
CA SER A 244 -4.30 4.45 -1.76
C SER A 244 -3.27 5.52 -1.46
N SER A 245 -3.51 6.75 -1.95
CA SER A 245 -2.74 7.95 -1.63
C SER A 245 -1.26 7.88 -1.99
N GLY A 246 -0.93 7.59 -3.27
CA GLY A 246 0.44 7.69 -3.79
C GLY A 246 0.78 6.74 -4.93
N ALA A 247 1.78 7.11 -5.71
CA ALA A 247 2.43 6.26 -6.72
C ALA A 247 3.83 6.81 -7.06
N GLU A 248 4.77 5.92 -7.41
CA GLU A 248 6.14 6.29 -7.81
C GLU A 248 6.20 6.62 -9.31
N VAL A 249 5.46 7.65 -9.69
CA VAL A 249 5.48 8.26 -11.02
C VAL A 249 5.63 9.77 -10.87
N LEU A 250 5.66 10.54 -11.94
CA LEU A 250 5.71 12.01 -11.84
C LEU A 250 4.93 12.54 -10.64
N PRO A 251 5.52 13.44 -9.83
CA PRO A 251 6.81 14.14 -10.01
C PRO A 251 8.03 13.38 -9.48
N TYR A 252 7.83 12.23 -8.87
CA TYR A 252 8.89 11.44 -8.26
C TYR A 252 9.82 10.84 -9.30
N GLN A 253 11.11 10.80 -8.98
CA GLN A 253 12.14 10.25 -9.86
C GLN A 253 13.08 9.35 -9.06
N PRO A 254 13.37 8.14 -9.55
CA PRO A 254 14.33 7.26 -8.91
C PRO A 254 15.76 7.83 -9.04
N SER A 255 16.59 7.51 -8.08
CA SER A 255 18.03 7.82 -8.13
C SER A 255 18.78 6.83 -9.04
N SER A 256 19.83 7.27 -9.70
CA SER A 256 20.78 6.33 -10.29
C SER A 256 21.50 5.55 -9.19
N GLN A 257 21.99 4.33 -9.48
CA GLN A 257 22.79 3.56 -8.51
C GLN A 257 24.03 4.36 -8.06
N ALA A 258 24.68 5.05 -8.97
CA ALA A 258 25.87 5.83 -8.64
C ALA A 258 25.58 7.01 -7.69
N ASP A 259 24.44 7.71 -7.87
CA ASP A 259 24.04 8.81 -6.99
C ASP A 259 23.61 8.28 -5.61
N ALA A 260 22.90 7.16 -5.57
CA ALA A 260 22.51 6.50 -4.33
C ALA A 260 23.72 6.00 -3.53
N ASP A 261 24.70 5.40 -4.21
CA ASP A 261 25.96 4.96 -3.62
C ASP A 261 26.76 6.13 -3.04
N ALA A 262 26.86 7.24 -3.80
CA ALA A 262 27.55 8.44 -3.35
C ALA A 262 26.84 9.07 -2.13
N THR A 263 25.51 9.10 -2.12
CA THR A 263 24.69 9.56 -0.99
C THR A 263 24.97 8.71 0.26
N GLY A 264 24.97 7.39 0.15
CA GLY A 264 25.25 6.52 1.29
C GLY A 264 26.66 6.64 1.84
N ALA A 265 27.66 6.77 0.97
CA ALA A 265 29.04 7.02 1.39
C ALA A 265 29.19 8.36 2.14
N GLU A 266 28.52 9.42 1.66
CA GLU A 266 28.51 10.71 2.34
C GLU A 266 27.78 10.68 3.68
N LEU A 267 26.67 9.91 3.80
CA LEU A 267 25.95 9.69 5.06
C LEU A 267 26.84 9.01 6.10
N LEU A 268 27.61 7.97 5.74
CA LEU A 268 28.56 7.32 6.67
C LEU A 268 29.60 8.34 7.16
N LYS A 269 30.16 9.13 6.26
CA LYS A 269 31.14 10.17 6.58
C LYS A 269 30.56 11.23 7.53
N GLN A 270 29.35 11.72 7.29
CA GLN A 270 28.66 12.70 8.15
C GLN A 270 28.36 12.12 9.53
N ALA A 271 28.05 10.83 9.60
CA ALA A 271 27.85 10.10 10.86
C ALA A 271 29.16 9.80 11.62
N GLY A 272 30.33 10.10 11.04
CA GLY A 272 31.64 9.79 11.61
C GLY A 272 31.97 8.28 11.56
N ILE A 273 31.32 7.51 10.70
CA ILE A 273 31.55 6.08 10.50
C ILE A 273 32.61 5.92 9.40
N ALA A 274 33.75 5.32 9.74
CA ALA A 274 34.92 5.33 8.85
C ALA A 274 34.80 4.39 7.65
N SER A 275 34.03 3.32 7.77
CA SER A 275 33.85 2.32 6.72
C SER A 275 32.50 1.59 6.79
N LEU A 276 32.11 0.92 5.71
CA LEU A 276 30.97 0.01 5.70
C LEU A 276 31.14 -1.11 6.75
N THR A 277 32.34 -1.63 6.93
CA THR A 277 32.65 -2.65 7.92
C THR A 277 32.35 -2.15 9.35
N ASP A 278 32.70 -0.90 9.67
CA ASP A 278 32.35 -0.31 10.96
C ASP A 278 30.84 -0.14 11.12
N ALA A 279 30.14 0.27 10.06
CA ALA A 279 28.67 0.34 10.06
C ALA A 279 28.02 -1.03 10.27
N MET A 280 28.53 -2.08 9.63
CA MET A 280 28.08 -3.46 9.81
C MET A 280 28.28 -3.98 11.23
N ALA A 281 29.31 -3.50 11.92
CA ALA A 281 29.62 -3.91 13.30
C ALA A 281 28.74 -3.23 14.36
N LEU A 282 28.03 -2.15 14.01
CA LEU A 282 27.14 -1.45 14.93
C LEU A 282 25.86 -2.26 15.19
N ASN A 283 25.39 -2.20 16.43
CA ASN A 283 24.04 -2.65 16.76
C ASN A 283 22.99 -1.79 16.05
N ALA A 284 21.80 -2.34 15.86
CA ALA A 284 20.74 -1.69 15.09
C ALA A 284 20.33 -0.31 15.65
N ASP A 285 20.11 -0.19 16.96
CA ASP A 285 19.69 1.07 17.59
C ASP A 285 20.68 2.25 17.41
N PRO A 286 21.98 2.11 17.70
CA PRO A 286 22.92 3.18 17.38
C PRO A 286 23.03 3.46 15.88
N LEU A 287 22.98 2.43 15.04
CA LEU A 287 23.08 2.60 13.59
C LEU A 287 21.93 3.47 13.03
N GLN A 288 20.68 3.16 13.35
CA GLN A 288 19.53 3.94 12.86
C GLN A 288 19.50 5.39 13.39
N LYS A 289 20.09 5.66 14.55
CA LYS A 289 20.21 7.01 15.12
C LYS A 289 21.29 7.83 14.40
N LEU A 290 22.39 7.17 14.01
CA LEU A 290 23.49 7.80 13.29
C LEU A 290 23.16 8.01 11.81
N LEU A 291 22.36 7.11 11.22
CA LEU A 291 21.92 7.15 9.83
C LEU A 291 20.38 7.29 9.77
N PRO A 292 19.83 8.47 10.08
CA PRO A 292 18.39 8.66 10.06
C PRO A 292 17.86 8.49 8.63
N PRO A 293 16.61 8.02 8.46
CA PRO A 293 16.06 7.66 7.16
C PRO A 293 15.91 8.86 6.19
N ARG A 294 15.91 10.09 6.70
CA ARG A 294 15.79 11.30 5.87
C ARG A 294 17.07 11.53 5.08
N GLY A 295 16.92 11.77 3.78
CA GLY A 295 18.03 12.03 2.86
C GLY A 295 18.60 10.79 2.18
N MET A 296 18.05 9.60 2.45
CA MET A 296 18.34 8.41 1.64
C MET A 296 17.62 8.47 0.30
N ALA A 297 18.14 7.76 -0.69
CA ALA A 297 17.43 7.53 -1.94
C ALA A 297 16.22 6.61 -1.67
N ASN A 298 15.02 7.05 -2.05
CA ASN A 298 13.81 6.25 -1.83
C ASN A 298 13.76 5.04 -2.77
N VAL A 299 14.10 5.24 -4.04
CA VAL A 299 14.09 4.20 -5.08
C VAL A 299 15.37 4.32 -5.89
N VAL A 300 16.00 3.20 -6.18
CA VAL A 300 17.26 3.13 -6.93
C VAL A 300 17.05 2.36 -8.23
N LEU A 301 17.54 2.90 -9.35
CA LEU A 301 17.66 2.15 -10.61
C LEU A 301 18.87 1.22 -10.50
N ASP A 302 18.64 0.06 -9.89
CA ASP A 302 19.68 -0.95 -9.59
C ASP A 302 19.84 -1.98 -10.70
N GLY A 303 19.03 -1.90 -11.76
CA GLY A 303 19.04 -2.85 -12.87
C GLY A 303 18.50 -4.26 -12.54
N TYR A 304 18.03 -4.48 -11.30
CA TYR A 304 17.51 -5.75 -10.82
C TYR A 304 16.05 -5.65 -10.34
N PHE A 305 15.78 -4.84 -9.29
CA PHE A 305 14.41 -4.55 -8.86
C PHE A 305 13.76 -3.56 -9.82
N MET A 306 14.45 -2.45 -10.13
CA MET A 306 14.01 -1.46 -11.11
C MET A 306 15.06 -1.30 -12.21
N THR A 307 14.67 -1.64 -13.43
CA THR A 307 15.52 -1.50 -14.63
C THR A 307 15.37 -0.14 -15.30
N GLU A 308 14.21 0.50 -15.08
CA GLU A 308 13.83 1.81 -15.59
C GLU A 308 12.93 2.51 -14.57
N SER A 309 12.68 3.82 -14.74
CA SER A 309 11.69 4.52 -13.93
C SER A 309 10.28 3.96 -14.15
N ALA A 310 9.44 4.02 -13.14
CA ALA A 310 8.04 3.57 -13.27
C ALA A 310 7.31 4.33 -14.38
N ASP A 311 7.54 5.66 -14.54
CA ASP A 311 7.01 6.41 -15.68
C ASP A 311 7.34 5.76 -17.02
N ALA A 312 8.60 5.37 -17.23
CA ALA A 312 9.04 4.76 -18.51
C ALA A 312 8.37 3.41 -18.73
N VAL A 313 8.23 2.59 -17.68
CA VAL A 313 7.55 1.29 -17.74
C VAL A 313 6.06 1.48 -18.09
N PHE A 314 5.37 2.41 -17.43
CA PHE A 314 3.95 2.71 -17.70
C PHE A 314 3.76 3.33 -19.09
N GLU A 315 4.63 4.23 -19.54
CA GLU A 315 4.56 4.83 -20.89
C GLU A 315 4.71 3.79 -22.00
N LYS A 316 5.47 2.72 -21.77
CA LYS A 316 5.65 1.58 -22.67
C LYS A 316 4.56 0.52 -22.55
N ASN A 317 3.65 0.62 -21.57
CA ASN A 317 2.66 -0.41 -21.20
C ASN A 317 3.31 -1.75 -20.80
N GLU A 318 4.44 -1.72 -20.11
CA GLU A 318 5.19 -2.91 -19.67
C GLU A 318 4.96 -3.27 -18.20
N GLN A 319 4.14 -2.52 -17.49
CA GLN A 319 3.71 -2.82 -16.12
C GLN A 319 2.84 -4.08 -16.07
N ALA A 320 2.52 -4.55 -14.85
CA ALA A 320 1.58 -5.65 -14.62
C ALA A 320 0.26 -5.41 -15.38
N GLN A 321 -0.15 -6.39 -16.19
CA GLN A 321 -1.37 -6.30 -17.01
C GLN A 321 -2.58 -6.82 -16.22
N VAL A 322 -2.97 -6.08 -15.18
CA VAL A 322 -4.00 -6.45 -14.21
C VAL A 322 -4.99 -5.28 -13.99
N PRO A 323 -6.21 -5.52 -13.48
CA PRO A 323 -7.09 -4.44 -13.04
C PRO A 323 -6.43 -3.56 -11.97
N LEU A 324 -6.76 -2.25 -11.96
CA LEU A 324 -6.28 -1.27 -11.01
C LEU A 324 -7.45 -0.59 -10.30
N LEU A 325 -7.40 -0.52 -8.96
CA LEU A 325 -8.24 0.34 -8.15
C LEU A 325 -7.34 1.35 -7.45
N ALA A 326 -7.59 2.65 -7.59
CA ALA A 326 -6.73 3.66 -6.98
C ALA A 326 -7.52 4.90 -6.55
N GLY A 327 -7.04 5.58 -5.50
CA GLY A 327 -7.67 6.79 -5.02
C GLY A 327 -6.85 7.49 -3.96
N TRP A 328 -7.41 8.56 -3.41
CA TRP A 328 -6.80 9.39 -2.37
C TRP A 328 -7.86 10.11 -1.55
N ASN A 329 -7.43 10.76 -0.47
CA ASN A 329 -8.29 11.44 0.47
C ASN A 329 -8.45 12.92 0.13
N SER A 330 -9.55 13.55 0.56
CA SER A 330 -9.90 14.93 0.24
C SER A 330 -9.03 15.99 0.93
N LEU A 331 -8.24 15.59 1.94
CA LEU A 331 -7.34 16.47 2.70
C LEU A 331 -6.02 15.74 3.00
N GLU A 332 -5.28 15.35 1.96
CA GLU A 332 -3.97 14.70 2.11
C GLU A 332 -2.92 15.63 2.73
N ALA A 333 -3.02 16.93 2.46
CA ALA A 333 -2.18 17.97 3.01
C ALA A 333 -2.98 19.25 3.24
N HIS A 334 -2.49 20.12 4.13
CA HIS A 334 -3.18 21.33 4.52
C HIS A 334 -2.42 22.59 4.04
N PRO A 335 -3.09 23.61 3.44
CA PRO A 335 -2.43 24.82 2.95
C PRO A 335 -1.57 25.55 3.99
N MET A 336 -1.95 25.48 5.28
CA MET A 336 -1.17 26.08 6.37
C MET A 336 0.25 25.50 6.50
N GLN A 337 0.49 24.27 6.04
CA GLN A 337 1.83 23.68 6.00
C GLN A 337 2.69 24.36 4.93
N ALA A 338 2.09 24.67 3.78
CA ALA A 338 2.80 25.39 2.70
C ALA A 338 3.13 26.83 3.10
N ILE A 339 2.17 27.56 3.67
CA ILE A 339 2.34 28.99 4.06
C ILE A 339 3.06 29.20 5.40
N GLN A 340 3.42 28.12 6.12
CA GLN A 340 4.28 28.14 7.32
C GLN A 340 3.83 29.15 8.39
N GLY A 341 2.54 29.13 8.72
CA GLY A 341 1.94 29.97 9.77
C GLY A 341 1.67 31.41 9.38
N GLN A 342 1.92 31.82 8.12
CA GLN A 342 1.46 33.11 7.62
C GLN A 342 -0.07 33.14 7.48
N ALA A 343 -0.65 34.35 7.36
CA ALA A 343 -2.09 34.50 7.12
C ALA A 343 -2.52 33.77 5.83
N PRO A 344 -3.66 33.06 5.80
CA PRO A 344 -4.12 32.30 4.66
C PRO A 344 -4.72 33.22 3.56
N THR A 345 -3.86 34.03 2.95
CA THR A 345 -4.22 34.90 1.82
C THR A 345 -3.76 34.27 0.52
N LEU A 346 -4.47 34.58 -0.56
CA LEU A 346 -4.08 34.17 -1.92
C LEU A 346 -2.62 34.55 -2.24
N GLN A 347 -2.21 35.78 -1.83
CA GLN A 347 -0.85 36.24 -2.08
C GLN A 347 0.20 35.42 -1.33
N ASN A 348 -0.02 35.13 -0.04
CA ASN A 348 0.90 34.29 0.75
C ASN A 348 0.97 32.87 0.21
N TYR A 349 -0.17 32.32 -0.22
CA TYR A 349 -0.22 30.97 -0.79
C TYR A 349 0.52 30.89 -2.13
N LYS A 350 0.32 31.88 -3.02
CA LYS A 350 1.09 31.98 -4.26
C LYS A 350 2.60 32.13 -3.99
N ASN A 351 2.98 33.00 -3.04
CA ASN A 351 4.39 33.20 -2.69
C ASN A 351 5.03 31.91 -2.15
N ALA A 352 4.31 31.15 -1.31
CA ALA A 352 4.79 29.88 -0.75
C ALA A 352 5.07 28.83 -1.84
N LEU A 353 4.22 28.76 -2.87
CA LEU A 353 4.36 27.78 -3.95
C LEU A 353 5.15 28.31 -5.17
N LYS A 354 5.52 29.59 -5.19
CA LYS A 354 6.25 30.20 -6.32
C LYS A 354 7.64 29.60 -6.51
N ALA A 355 8.32 29.20 -5.44
CA ALA A 355 9.62 28.54 -5.53
C ALA A 355 9.54 27.21 -6.29
N GLN A 356 8.40 26.49 -6.15
CA GLN A 356 8.13 25.23 -6.83
C GLN A 356 7.69 25.45 -8.29
N PHE A 357 6.69 26.32 -8.51
CA PHE A 357 6.02 26.47 -9.81
C PHE A 357 6.66 27.50 -10.74
N GLY A 358 7.46 28.44 -10.20
CA GLY A 358 8.07 29.51 -11.01
C GLY A 358 7.02 30.33 -11.75
N ASP A 359 7.24 30.52 -13.05
CA ASP A 359 6.35 31.30 -13.93
C ASP A 359 4.98 30.66 -14.16
N MET A 360 4.81 29.36 -13.87
CA MET A 360 3.52 28.68 -14.01
C MET A 360 2.59 28.84 -12.79
N THR A 361 3.02 29.56 -11.75
CA THR A 361 2.21 29.72 -10.52
C THR A 361 0.78 30.20 -10.82
N ASP A 362 0.62 31.27 -11.60
CA ASP A 362 -0.69 31.83 -11.90
C ASP A 362 -1.55 30.91 -12.78
N GLU A 363 -0.94 30.17 -13.72
CA GLU A 363 -1.64 29.20 -14.57
C GLU A 363 -2.17 28.03 -13.72
N ILE A 364 -1.37 27.52 -12.78
CA ILE A 364 -1.76 26.41 -11.89
C ILE A 364 -2.87 26.87 -10.93
N PHE A 365 -2.73 28.02 -10.26
CA PHE A 365 -3.76 28.56 -9.36
C PHE A 365 -5.09 28.75 -10.10
N LYS A 366 -5.06 29.27 -11.32
CA LYS A 366 -6.24 29.42 -12.17
C LYS A 366 -6.85 28.06 -12.54
N ALA A 367 -6.03 27.06 -12.85
CA ALA A 367 -6.52 25.71 -13.17
C ALA A 367 -7.24 25.04 -11.96
N TYR A 368 -6.83 25.37 -10.74
CA TYR A 368 -7.50 24.95 -9.51
C TYR A 368 -8.66 25.87 -9.08
N GLY A 369 -8.89 26.98 -9.80
CA GLY A 369 -9.92 27.96 -9.48
C GLY A 369 -9.67 28.73 -8.18
N ILE A 370 -8.39 28.86 -7.75
CA ILE A 370 -7.99 29.57 -6.54
C ILE A 370 -7.75 31.04 -6.92
N GLU A 371 -8.74 31.90 -6.67
CA GLU A 371 -8.76 33.29 -7.11
C GLU A 371 -8.92 34.31 -5.98
N THR A 372 -9.33 33.85 -4.78
CA THR A 372 -9.60 34.71 -3.61
C THR A 372 -8.91 34.16 -2.35
N ASP A 373 -8.83 34.97 -1.29
CA ASP A 373 -8.31 34.54 0.01
C ASP A 373 -9.16 33.41 0.62
N GLU A 374 -10.47 33.41 0.38
CA GLU A 374 -11.39 32.37 0.84
C GLU A 374 -11.11 31.02 0.17
N ASP A 375 -10.66 31.02 -1.08
CA ASP A 375 -10.34 29.80 -1.81
C ASP A 375 -9.13 29.05 -1.22
N VAL A 376 -8.26 29.71 -0.47
CA VAL A 376 -7.08 29.10 0.15
C VAL A 376 -7.47 28.06 1.20
N MET A 377 -8.52 28.33 1.97
CA MET A 377 -8.94 27.50 3.10
C MET A 377 -10.24 26.73 2.83
N ASN A 378 -10.60 26.54 1.57
CA ASN A 378 -11.67 25.65 1.15
C ASN A 378 -11.14 24.49 0.30
N GLN A 379 -12.05 23.67 -0.25
CA GLN A 379 -11.68 22.47 -1.02
C GLN A 379 -10.70 22.75 -2.17
N LYS A 380 -10.75 23.92 -2.82
CA LYS A 380 -9.84 24.26 -3.92
C LYS A 380 -8.38 24.38 -3.44
N GLY A 381 -8.18 25.07 -2.31
CA GLY A 381 -6.84 25.19 -1.72
C GLY A 381 -6.34 23.87 -1.14
N PHE A 382 -7.23 23.08 -0.52
CA PHE A 382 -6.91 21.74 -0.03
C PHE A 382 -6.52 20.81 -1.18
N ASP A 383 -7.27 20.84 -2.27
CA ASP A 383 -7.01 20.04 -3.47
C ASP A 383 -5.61 20.29 -4.02
N LEU A 384 -5.18 21.54 -4.15
CA LEU A 384 -3.86 21.85 -4.71
C LEU A 384 -2.73 21.20 -3.89
N VAL A 385 -2.68 21.40 -2.57
CA VAL A 385 -1.60 20.81 -1.75
C VAL A 385 -1.73 19.30 -1.60
N SER A 386 -2.96 18.76 -1.57
CA SER A 386 -3.22 17.32 -1.55
C SER A 386 -2.75 16.66 -2.85
N ASP A 387 -2.99 17.28 -3.98
CA ASP A 387 -2.54 16.79 -5.29
C ASP A 387 -1.01 16.86 -5.42
N LEU A 388 -0.37 17.89 -4.86
CA LEU A 388 1.11 17.97 -4.83
C LEU A 388 1.74 16.87 -3.97
N PHE A 389 1.02 16.35 -2.98
CA PHE A 389 1.51 15.30 -2.11
C PHE A 389 1.24 13.90 -2.69
N THR A 390 -0.02 13.53 -2.88
CA THR A 390 -0.41 12.15 -3.28
C THR A 390 -1.42 12.09 -4.42
N GLY A 391 -2.30 13.09 -4.58
CA GLY A 391 -3.40 13.04 -5.53
C GLY A 391 -2.93 13.00 -6.97
N PHE A 392 -2.00 13.88 -7.37
CA PHE A 392 -1.50 13.94 -8.76
C PHE A 392 -0.76 12.64 -9.18
N PRO A 393 0.18 12.08 -8.39
CA PRO A 393 0.82 10.82 -8.80
C PRO A 393 -0.17 9.65 -8.84
N THR A 394 -1.16 9.61 -7.94
CA THR A 394 -2.23 8.59 -8.00
C THR A 394 -3.11 8.75 -9.24
N TRP A 395 -3.51 10.00 -9.55
CA TRP A 395 -4.19 10.28 -10.81
C TRP A 395 -3.35 9.89 -12.02
N LYS A 396 -2.04 10.17 -11.99
CA LYS A 396 -1.14 9.91 -13.11
C LYS A 396 -0.98 8.42 -13.40
N VAL A 397 -0.87 7.58 -12.38
CA VAL A 397 -0.82 6.13 -12.59
C VAL A 397 -2.14 5.60 -13.17
N CYS A 398 -3.30 6.14 -12.75
CA CYS A 398 -4.59 5.82 -13.36
C CYS A 398 -4.63 6.21 -14.85
N ASP A 399 -4.16 7.42 -15.21
CA ASP A 399 -4.08 7.90 -16.57
C ASP A 399 -3.19 7.02 -17.46
N TYR A 400 -2.02 6.65 -16.97
CA TYR A 400 -1.14 5.72 -17.66
C TYR A 400 -1.79 4.34 -17.84
N HIS A 401 -2.31 3.78 -16.76
CA HIS A 401 -2.83 2.41 -16.79
C HIS A 401 -4.10 2.27 -17.64
N ALA A 402 -5.00 3.26 -17.62
CA ALA A 402 -6.18 3.27 -18.50
C ALA A 402 -5.80 3.31 -19.99
N LYS A 403 -4.69 3.97 -20.35
CA LYS A 403 -4.17 3.98 -21.72
C LYS A 403 -3.71 2.61 -22.21
N SER A 404 -3.40 1.68 -21.33
CA SER A 404 -3.09 0.29 -21.67
C SER A 404 -4.33 -0.52 -22.11
N GLY A 405 -5.54 -0.01 -21.85
CA GLY A 405 -6.81 -0.66 -22.16
C GLY A 405 -7.31 -1.59 -21.06
N LEU A 406 -6.67 -1.57 -19.90
CA LEU A 406 -7.08 -2.32 -18.71
C LEU A 406 -8.06 -1.50 -17.87
N PRO A 407 -8.97 -2.15 -17.11
CA PRO A 407 -9.93 -1.43 -16.29
C PRO A 407 -9.23 -0.74 -15.10
N VAL A 408 -9.55 0.54 -14.92
CA VAL A 408 -9.11 1.35 -13.79
C VAL A 408 -10.34 1.89 -13.07
N TYR A 409 -10.37 1.72 -11.74
CA TYR A 409 -11.42 2.25 -10.88
C TYR A 409 -10.80 3.31 -9.97
N ARG A 410 -11.26 4.56 -10.06
CA ARG A 410 -10.69 5.68 -9.32
C ARG A 410 -11.66 6.20 -8.29
N TYR A 411 -11.22 6.35 -7.03
CA TYR A 411 -12.02 6.95 -5.95
C TYR A 411 -11.40 8.25 -5.42
N HIS A 412 -12.24 9.04 -4.79
CA HIS A 412 -11.87 10.14 -3.92
C HIS A 412 -12.62 9.97 -2.60
N TYR A 413 -11.89 9.67 -1.54
CA TYR A 413 -12.45 9.48 -0.21
C TYR A 413 -12.68 10.83 0.46
N MET A 414 -13.94 11.14 0.78
CA MET A 414 -14.36 12.47 1.19
C MET A 414 -14.70 12.57 2.68
N HIS A 415 -15.07 11.44 3.30
CA HIS A 415 -15.65 11.43 4.64
C HIS A 415 -14.59 11.69 5.72
N PRO A 416 -14.70 12.78 6.51
CA PRO A 416 -13.80 13.02 7.64
C PRO A 416 -14.10 11.99 8.74
N ARG A 417 -13.08 11.67 9.55
CA ARG A 417 -13.32 10.92 10.79
C ARG A 417 -14.31 11.69 11.69
N PRO A 418 -15.18 11.00 12.45
CA PRO A 418 -16.18 11.64 13.30
C PRO A 418 -15.54 12.40 14.47
N GLN A 419 -16.36 12.88 15.38
CA GLN A 419 -15.91 13.58 16.58
C GLN A 419 -14.95 12.70 17.39
N GLN A 420 -13.95 13.35 17.98
CA GLN A 420 -13.01 12.69 18.88
C GLN A 420 -13.73 12.22 20.15
N SER A 421 -13.45 10.98 20.57
CA SER A 421 -13.95 10.43 21.84
C SER A 421 -13.23 11.05 23.05
N GLU A 422 -13.78 10.83 24.24
CA GLU A 422 -13.13 11.25 25.50
C GLU A 422 -11.72 10.66 25.67
N LYS A 423 -11.43 9.49 25.06
CA LYS A 423 -10.11 8.84 25.09
C LYS A 423 -9.04 9.63 24.34
N MET A 424 -9.42 10.55 23.46
CA MET A 424 -8.47 11.45 22.80
C MET A 424 -7.70 12.30 23.82
N GLY A 425 -8.36 12.87 24.85
CA GLY A 425 -7.73 13.62 25.92
C GLY A 425 -6.70 14.64 25.44
N ASP A 426 -5.47 14.53 25.93
CA ASP A 426 -4.32 15.37 25.53
C ASP A 426 -3.60 14.89 24.26
N LYS A 427 -4.22 14.00 23.48
CA LYS A 427 -3.67 13.49 22.22
C LYS A 427 -4.22 14.27 21.02
N VAL A 428 -3.55 14.14 19.89
CA VAL A 428 -3.94 14.71 18.60
C VAL A 428 -3.68 13.71 17.49
N ALA A 429 -4.56 13.68 16.49
CA ALA A 429 -4.36 12.91 15.28
C ALA A 429 -3.07 13.35 14.55
N ALA A 430 -2.32 12.41 14.02
CA ALA A 430 -1.09 12.69 13.30
C ALA A 430 -1.05 12.03 11.92
N LEU A 431 0.04 12.24 11.18
CA LEU A 431 0.12 11.98 9.74
C LEU A 431 -0.02 10.50 9.39
N ALA A 432 0.53 9.60 10.22
CA ALA A 432 0.44 8.17 9.96
C ALA A 432 -0.94 7.57 10.30
N GLY A 433 -1.90 8.41 10.70
CA GLY A 433 -3.31 8.06 10.90
C GLY A 433 -3.66 7.60 12.32
N GLY A 434 -2.69 7.51 13.22
CA GLY A 434 -2.91 7.29 14.65
C GLY A 434 -2.95 8.59 15.44
N VAL A 435 -2.58 8.54 16.73
CA VAL A 435 -2.59 9.68 17.64
C VAL A 435 -1.26 9.78 18.40
N ARG A 436 -0.84 11.00 18.67
CA ARG A 436 0.31 11.31 19.53
C ARG A 436 -0.05 12.32 20.62
N GLU A 437 0.79 12.45 21.62
CA GLU A 437 0.63 13.49 22.63
C GLU A 437 0.73 14.89 22.02
N LYS A 438 -0.14 15.81 22.48
CA LYS A 438 -0.10 17.23 22.10
C LYS A 438 1.15 17.90 22.65
N THR A 439 1.79 18.73 21.85
CA THR A 439 2.83 19.66 22.32
C THR A 439 2.23 20.72 23.27
N ALA A 440 3.12 21.47 23.95
CA ALA A 440 2.68 22.55 24.83
C ALA A 440 1.94 23.69 24.09
N GLU A 441 2.30 23.93 22.82
CA GLU A 441 1.62 24.89 21.94
C GLU A 441 0.24 24.36 21.51
N GLU A 442 0.15 23.10 21.10
CA GLU A 442 -1.10 22.47 20.66
C GLU A 442 -2.12 22.37 21.81
N LYS A 443 -1.68 22.18 23.07
CA LYS A 443 -2.56 22.23 24.25
C LYS A 443 -3.18 23.61 24.48
N LYS A 444 -2.56 24.67 23.99
CA LYS A 444 -3.05 26.06 24.10
C LYS A 444 -3.94 26.46 22.93
N ALA A 445 -3.83 25.78 21.80
CA ALA A 445 -4.61 26.06 20.60
C ALA A 445 -5.97 25.36 20.68
N GLN A 446 -7.06 26.12 20.41
CA GLN A 446 -8.35 25.50 20.12
C GLN A 446 -8.27 24.87 18.73
N GLN A 447 -8.26 23.54 18.67
CA GLN A 447 -8.31 22.82 17.41
C GLN A 447 -9.75 22.37 17.11
N PRO A 448 -10.16 22.33 15.83
CA PRO A 448 -11.41 21.68 15.44
C PRO A 448 -11.42 20.23 15.91
N THR A 449 -12.54 19.77 16.42
CA THR A 449 -12.73 18.37 16.85
C THR A 449 -12.95 17.44 15.66
N ILE A 450 -13.37 17.99 14.52
CA ILE A 450 -13.54 17.29 13.24
C ILE A 450 -12.70 18.01 12.18
N ALA A 451 -11.95 17.27 11.39
CA ALA A 451 -11.19 17.82 10.27
C ALA A 451 -12.15 18.29 9.14
N PRO A 452 -11.76 19.31 8.34
CA PRO A 452 -12.61 19.80 7.25
C PRO A 452 -12.71 18.83 6.04
N GLY A 453 -12.06 17.69 6.09
CA GLY A 453 -12.08 16.64 5.08
C GLY A 453 -11.37 15.39 5.58
N ALA A 454 -11.33 14.35 4.77
CA ALA A 454 -10.61 13.13 5.05
C ALA A 454 -9.10 13.39 5.01
N VAL A 455 -8.45 13.32 6.17
CA VAL A 455 -6.99 13.51 6.28
C VAL A 455 -6.23 12.30 5.73
N HIS A 456 -4.93 12.47 5.48
CA HIS A 456 -4.05 11.37 5.04
C HIS A 456 -4.22 10.13 5.93
N SER A 457 -4.29 8.96 5.33
CA SER A 457 -4.49 7.65 6.00
C SER A 457 -5.85 7.46 6.70
N ALA A 458 -6.82 8.39 6.54
CA ALA A 458 -8.13 8.26 7.20
C ALA A 458 -9.04 7.20 6.55
N ASP A 459 -8.74 6.79 5.34
CA ASP A 459 -9.50 5.76 4.60
C ASP A 459 -9.17 4.33 5.03
N ILE A 460 -8.04 4.10 5.72
CA ILE A 460 -7.54 2.74 6.03
C ILE A 460 -8.54 1.94 6.85
N GLU A 461 -8.99 2.46 8.00
CA GLU A 461 -9.90 1.75 8.89
C GLU A 461 -11.24 1.46 8.21
N TYR A 462 -11.70 2.35 7.33
CA TYR A 462 -12.93 2.16 6.56
C TYR A 462 -12.75 1.07 5.49
N ALA A 463 -11.67 1.12 4.72
CA ALA A 463 -11.42 0.16 3.65
C ALA A 463 -11.14 -1.26 4.18
N MET A 464 -10.48 -1.36 5.34
CA MET A 464 -10.16 -2.63 5.98
C MET A 464 -11.25 -3.13 6.95
N GLY A 465 -12.28 -2.31 7.24
CA GLY A 465 -13.37 -2.68 8.16
C GLY A 465 -12.89 -2.82 9.61
N THR A 466 -11.99 -1.93 10.05
CA THR A 466 -11.30 -2.00 11.34
C THR A 466 -11.55 -0.80 12.25
N LEU A 467 -12.67 -0.10 12.08
CA LEU A 467 -13.02 1.12 12.85
C LEU A 467 -12.87 0.90 14.36
N ASP A 468 -13.36 -0.23 14.88
CA ASP A 468 -13.33 -0.55 16.31
C ASP A 468 -11.91 -0.66 16.89
N THR A 469 -10.89 -0.79 16.04
CA THR A 469 -9.49 -0.81 16.51
C THR A 469 -8.96 0.57 16.88
N ASN A 470 -9.65 1.63 16.51
CA ASN A 470 -9.30 3.02 16.79
C ASN A 470 -10.33 3.65 17.75
N GLU A 471 -10.08 3.54 19.04
CA GLU A 471 -10.97 3.99 20.12
C GLU A 471 -10.95 5.51 20.38
N TYR A 472 -10.17 6.26 19.62
CA TYR A 472 -10.03 7.71 19.76
C TYR A 472 -11.11 8.52 19.07
N TYR A 473 -12.05 7.87 18.37
CA TYR A 473 -13.16 8.49 17.67
C TYR A 473 -14.49 7.88 18.08
N ASP A 474 -15.54 8.69 18.09
CA ASP A 474 -16.91 8.27 18.37
C ASP A 474 -17.59 7.82 17.07
N TRP A 475 -17.27 6.59 16.63
CA TRP A 475 -17.79 6.01 15.39
C TRP A 475 -19.32 5.96 15.39
N GLN A 476 -19.96 6.48 14.33
CA GLN A 476 -21.40 6.55 14.15
C GLN A 476 -21.90 5.47 13.18
N ASP A 477 -23.20 5.26 13.12
CA ASP A 477 -23.80 4.28 12.19
C ASP A 477 -23.44 4.57 10.73
N GLU A 478 -23.28 5.85 10.36
CA GLU A 478 -22.84 6.25 9.02
C GLU A 478 -21.40 5.84 8.73
N ASP A 479 -20.50 5.91 9.71
CA ASP A 479 -19.11 5.45 9.56
C ASP A 479 -19.05 3.94 9.27
N TYR A 480 -19.82 3.15 10.03
CA TYR A 480 -19.93 1.70 9.79
C TYR A 480 -20.56 1.39 8.44
N ALA A 481 -21.54 2.16 7.97
CA ALA A 481 -22.15 1.98 6.66
C ALA A 481 -21.14 2.26 5.52
N ILE A 482 -20.36 3.35 5.63
CA ILE A 482 -19.30 3.70 4.68
C ILE A 482 -18.20 2.63 4.71
N SER A 483 -17.78 2.19 5.89
CA SER A 483 -16.78 1.15 6.06
C SER A 483 -17.24 -0.16 5.40
N LYS A 484 -18.48 -0.58 5.65
CA LYS A 484 -19.04 -1.78 5.01
C LYS A 484 -19.06 -1.67 3.49
N LEU A 485 -19.44 -0.52 2.96
CA LEU A 485 -19.45 -0.24 1.52
C LEU A 485 -18.03 -0.34 0.94
N PHE A 486 -17.05 0.33 1.57
CA PHE A 486 -15.69 0.40 1.05
C PHE A 486 -14.99 -0.96 1.14
N LEU A 487 -15.12 -1.68 2.26
CA LEU A 487 -14.65 -3.06 2.43
C LEU A 487 -15.26 -4.00 1.37
N THR A 488 -16.57 -3.83 1.06
CA THR A 488 -17.24 -4.66 0.05
C THR A 488 -16.67 -4.38 -1.35
N TYR A 489 -16.38 -3.13 -1.69
CA TYR A 489 -15.69 -2.80 -2.94
C TYR A 489 -14.32 -3.47 -3.03
N TYR A 490 -13.52 -3.44 -1.95
CA TYR A 490 -12.21 -4.10 -1.89
C TYR A 490 -12.34 -5.61 -2.08
N ALA A 491 -13.27 -6.24 -1.37
CA ALA A 491 -13.52 -7.68 -1.49
C ALA A 491 -13.96 -8.09 -2.90
N ASN A 492 -14.89 -7.34 -3.52
CA ASN A 492 -15.35 -7.60 -4.88
C ASN A 492 -14.22 -7.45 -5.91
N PHE A 493 -13.39 -6.41 -5.75
CA PHE A 493 -12.23 -6.21 -6.62
C PHE A 493 -11.22 -7.37 -6.49
N CYS A 494 -10.92 -7.85 -5.29
CA CYS A 494 -10.07 -9.03 -5.09
C CYS A 494 -10.66 -10.28 -5.75
N LYS A 495 -11.99 -10.45 -5.71
CA LYS A 495 -12.67 -11.61 -6.27
C LYS A 495 -12.69 -11.62 -7.80
N THR A 496 -12.86 -10.45 -8.42
CA THR A 496 -13.24 -10.35 -9.84
C THR A 496 -12.44 -9.35 -10.66
N GLY A 497 -11.61 -8.49 -10.04
CA GLY A 497 -10.99 -7.33 -10.69
C GLY A 497 -11.96 -6.16 -10.93
N ASN A 498 -13.18 -6.24 -10.37
CA ASN A 498 -14.24 -5.25 -10.52
C ASN A 498 -14.89 -4.99 -9.14
N PRO A 499 -14.93 -3.73 -8.64
CA PRO A 499 -15.48 -3.43 -7.33
C PRO A 499 -17.01 -3.54 -7.25
N ASN A 500 -17.72 -3.51 -8.38
CA ASN A 500 -19.18 -3.50 -8.42
C ASN A 500 -19.81 -4.77 -7.83
N GLY A 501 -21.00 -4.63 -7.27
CA GLY A 501 -21.80 -5.72 -6.69
C GLY A 501 -23.23 -5.31 -6.46
N GLU A 502 -24.07 -6.29 -6.10
CA GLU A 502 -25.49 -6.04 -5.81
C GLU A 502 -25.64 -5.07 -4.63
N GLY A 503 -26.51 -4.07 -4.80
CA GLY A 503 -26.81 -3.06 -3.77
C GLY A 503 -25.76 -1.96 -3.60
N LEU A 504 -24.65 -2.01 -4.35
CA LEU A 504 -23.63 -0.97 -4.32
C LEU A 504 -23.89 0.13 -5.38
N PRO A 505 -23.53 1.40 -5.11
CA PRO A 505 -23.44 2.41 -6.15
C PRO A 505 -22.57 1.94 -7.31
N GLN A 506 -23.04 2.15 -8.54
CA GLN A 506 -22.32 1.73 -9.76
C GLN A 506 -21.02 2.52 -9.91
N TRP A 507 -19.93 1.82 -10.13
CA TRP A 507 -18.61 2.38 -10.36
C TRP A 507 -18.11 2.04 -11.78
N THR A 508 -18.01 3.04 -12.63
CA THR A 508 -17.61 2.89 -14.03
C THR A 508 -16.09 2.83 -14.15
N ALA A 509 -15.58 1.87 -14.89
CA ALA A 509 -14.15 1.79 -15.17
C ALA A 509 -13.70 2.96 -16.07
N ILE A 510 -12.55 3.53 -15.76
CA ILE A 510 -11.83 4.44 -16.65
C ILE A 510 -11.19 3.62 -17.76
N THR A 511 -11.39 4.06 -19.01
CA THR A 511 -10.85 3.47 -20.21
C THR A 511 -10.26 4.56 -21.10
N LYS A 512 -9.66 4.19 -22.24
CA LYS A 512 -9.15 5.16 -23.22
C LYS A 512 -10.23 6.12 -23.73
N GLU A 513 -11.46 5.64 -23.80
CA GLU A 513 -12.59 6.35 -24.40
C GLU A 513 -13.19 7.42 -23.50
N ASN A 514 -12.99 7.34 -22.16
CA ASN A 514 -13.57 8.27 -21.20
C ASN A 514 -12.54 9.07 -20.37
N LEU A 515 -11.27 9.08 -20.76
CA LEU A 515 -10.18 9.74 -20.03
C LEU A 515 -10.41 11.24 -19.76
N ASP A 516 -10.99 11.98 -20.74
CA ASP A 516 -11.20 13.43 -20.62
C ASP A 516 -12.33 13.80 -19.64
N ALA A 517 -13.20 12.85 -19.33
CA ALA A 517 -14.28 12.97 -18.36
C ALA A 517 -14.30 11.74 -17.45
N ALA A 518 -13.11 11.34 -17.00
CA ALA A 518 -12.93 10.12 -16.25
C ALA A 518 -13.80 10.09 -14.99
N PRO A 519 -14.61 9.03 -14.80
CA PRO A 519 -15.45 8.90 -13.63
C PRO A 519 -14.62 8.71 -12.36
N VAL A 520 -15.11 9.28 -11.24
CA VAL A 520 -14.52 9.16 -9.92
C VAL A 520 -15.61 8.77 -8.94
N MET A 521 -15.44 7.68 -8.22
CA MET A 521 -16.31 7.32 -7.12
C MET A 521 -15.97 8.21 -5.91
N LYS A 522 -16.85 9.15 -5.56
CA LYS A 522 -16.78 9.84 -4.26
C LYS A 522 -17.32 8.90 -3.19
N ILE A 523 -16.46 8.53 -2.26
CA ILE A 523 -16.82 7.70 -1.10
C ILE A 523 -17.10 8.63 0.07
N ASP A 524 -18.36 8.67 0.49
CA ASP A 524 -18.91 9.52 1.54
C ASP A 524 -20.23 8.91 2.03
N VAL A 525 -20.97 9.57 2.93
CA VAL A 525 -22.32 9.17 3.36
C VAL A 525 -23.23 8.91 2.16
N GLU A 526 -23.21 9.78 1.17
CA GLU A 526 -23.85 9.57 -0.14
C GLU A 526 -22.79 9.24 -1.20
N SER A 527 -22.31 8.02 -1.17
CA SER A 527 -21.32 7.56 -2.16
C SER A 527 -21.93 7.56 -3.56
N LYS A 528 -21.26 8.22 -4.51
CA LYS A 528 -21.69 8.32 -5.90
C LYS A 528 -20.55 8.60 -6.87
N GLU A 529 -20.74 8.17 -8.09
CA GLU A 529 -19.85 8.52 -9.19
C GLU A 529 -20.07 9.96 -9.66
N VAL A 530 -18.98 10.68 -9.92
CA VAL A 530 -18.98 12.01 -10.48
C VAL A 530 -17.93 12.11 -11.59
N ALA A 531 -18.17 12.98 -12.57
CA ALA A 531 -17.16 13.42 -13.54
C ALA A 531 -16.80 14.89 -13.21
N SER A 532 -15.52 15.24 -13.27
CA SER A 532 -15.03 16.58 -13.00
C SER A 532 -14.01 16.99 -14.06
N PRO A 533 -14.48 17.48 -15.25
CA PRO A 533 -13.58 17.93 -16.30
C PRO A 533 -12.62 19.05 -15.87
N GLU A 534 -13.05 19.92 -14.95
CA GLU A 534 -12.22 20.99 -14.38
C GLU A 534 -11.04 20.40 -13.60
N LYS A 535 -11.28 19.35 -12.83
CA LYS A 535 -10.23 18.67 -12.08
C LYS A 535 -9.25 17.93 -13.01
N GLU A 536 -9.76 17.28 -14.06
CA GLU A 536 -8.91 16.69 -15.11
C GLU A 536 -8.01 17.76 -15.77
N ASN A 537 -8.53 18.95 -16.05
CA ASN A 537 -7.73 20.06 -16.58
C ASN A 537 -6.64 20.52 -15.61
N ALA A 538 -6.93 20.57 -14.30
CA ALA A 538 -5.93 20.90 -13.28
C ALA A 538 -4.78 19.87 -13.28
N TYR A 539 -5.08 18.58 -13.34
CA TYR A 539 -4.06 17.53 -13.44
C TYR A 539 -3.24 17.62 -14.72
N ARG A 540 -3.86 17.89 -15.87
CA ARG A 540 -3.14 18.11 -17.14
C ARG A 540 -2.20 19.33 -17.05
N THR A 541 -2.60 20.36 -16.33
CA THR A 541 -1.75 21.55 -16.08
C THR A 541 -0.56 21.20 -15.22
N LEU A 542 -0.72 20.43 -14.14
CA LEU A 542 0.39 19.90 -13.34
C LEU A 542 1.29 18.98 -14.17
N GLU A 543 0.73 18.08 -14.98
CA GLU A 543 1.51 17.22 -15.86
C GLU A 543 2.41 18.02 -16.80
N LYS A 544 1.85 19.06 -17.46
CA LYS A 544 2.61 19.99 -18.30
C LYS A 544 3.76 20.64 -17.53
N PHE A 545 3.51 21.10 -16.31
CA PHE A 545 4.51 21.66 -15.43
C PHE A 545 5.64 20.66 -15.13
N TYR A 546 5.31 19.47 -14.64
CA TYR A 546 6.34 18.48 -14.27
C TYR A 546 7.13 17.97 -15.49
N ARG A 547 6.50 17.82 -16.66
CA ARG A 547 7.20 17.45 -17.90
C ARG A 547 8.14 18.55 -18.38
N SER A 548 7.89 19.82 -18.08
CA SER A 548 8.79 20.93 -18.44
C SER A 548 10.06 20.99 -17.58
N LYS A 549 10.11 20.23 -16.47
CA LYS A 549 11.27 20.13 -15.56
C LYS A 549 12.21 18.98 -15.90
N LYS A 550 11.75 18.02 -16.72
CA LYS A 550 12.58 16.94 -17.28
C LYS A 550 13.39 17.47 -18.47
#